data_09882b6465aea9ca1e67ad17b2a16ed1
#
_entry.id   09882b6465aea9ca1e67ad17b2a16ed1
#
_cell.length_a   1.000
_cell.length_b   1.000
_cell.length_c   1.000
_cell.angle_alpha   90.00
_cell.angle_beta   90.00
_cell.angle_gamma   90.00
#
_symmetry.space_group_name_H-M   'P 1'
#
loop_
_entity.id
_entity.type
_entity.pdbx_description
1 polymer ?
#
loop_
_entity_poly.entity_id
_entity_poly.type
_entity_poly.pdbx_seq_one_letter_code
_entity_poly.pdbx_strand_id
1 'polypeptide(L)'
;MSYHFCVAGTDARQQAAAAALRAAGCTVCGPAQAGGAPLLLLPMSARGEEFGALLQAARPGTLVLAGRPDAALRAQAAARGLPLLDFNAQPALARLNAVPTAEGCLSLLLRWRDRTIWESPFLVLGYGRVGQTVAGRLAALGGLVTVAARSAAQRAAARCAGCRAAPLTALDRLLPGVDAAVNTIPAPVLGAAELACLPPGAVVIDLASAPGGTDFATAKALGVRAVLAGGLPGRCAPATAGALIAQTVLGMLREREAPPKEA
;
A
#
# COMPACT_ATOMS: atom_id res chain seq x y z
N MET A 1 23.04 -7.87 -18.30
CA MET A 1 23.96 -7.23 -17.33
C MET A 1 23.54 -7.69 -15.93
N SER A 2 24.49 -8.00 -15.07
CA SER A 2 24.20 -8.36 -13.67
C SER A 2 24.30 -7.11 -12.81
N TYR A 3 23.21 -6.72 -12.14
CA TYR A 3 23.19 -5.60 -11.22
C TYR A 3 23.75 -6.00 -9.85
N HIS A 4 24.42 -5.06 -9.18
CA HIS A 4 24.93 -5.28 -7.83
C HIS A 4 24.24 -4.31 -6.87
N PHE A 5 23.47 -4.86 -5.92
CA PHE A 5 22.69 -4.13 -4.92
C PHE A 5 23.30 -4.30 -3.52
N CYS A 6 23.38 -3.21 -2.78
CA CYS A 6 23.34 -3.24 -1.33
C CYS A 6 21.88 -3.11 -0.91
N VAL A 7 21.36 -4.08 -0.17
CA VAL A 7 19.97 -4.07 0.33
C VAL A 7 19.99 -3.82 1.83
N ALA A 8 19.31 -2.75 2.27
CA ALA A 8 19.18 -2.37 3.67
C ALA A 8 17.73 -2.49 4.15
N GLY A 9 17.56 -2.68 5.46
CA GLY A 9 16.29 -2.94 6.11
C GLY A 9 16.12 -4.40 6.50
N THR A 10 15.43 -4.61 7.62
CA THR A 10 15.32 -5.94 8.26
C THR A 10 13.92 -6.54 8.16
N ASP A 11 12.94 -5.79 7.63
CA ASP A 11 11.58 -6.30 7.48
C ASP A 11 11.49 -7.45 6.47
N ALA A 12 10.52 -8.35 6.67
CA ALA A 12 10.36 -9.56 5.86
C ALA A 12 10.16 -9.26 4.35
N ARG A 13 9.56 -8.12 4.02
CA ARG A 13 9.37 -7.67 2.64
C ARG A 13 10.71 -7.29 1.99
N GLN A 14 11.58 -6.60 2.74
CA GLN A 14 12.91 -6.21 2.25
C GLN A 14 13.81 -7.43 2.06
N GLN A 15 13.72 -8.41 2.98
CA GLN A 15 14.41 -9.70 2.82
C GLN A 15 13.92 -10.46 1.58
N ALA A 16 12.60 -10.47 1.35
CA ALA A 16 12.01 -11.06 0.16
C ALA A 16 12.43 -10.35 -1.14
N ALA A 17 12.55 -9.01 -1.11
CA ALA A 17 13.07 -8.25 -2.26
C ALA A 17 14.54 -8.63 -2.55
N ALA A 18 15.38 -8.77 -1.53
CA ALA A 18 16.76 -9.23 -1.67
C ALA A 18 16.84 -10.64 -2.28
N ALA A 19 15.98 -11.56 -1.82
CA ALA A 19 15.89 -12.92 -2.36
C ALA A 19 15.44 -12.91 -3.83
N ALA A 20 14.43 -12.11 -4.18
CA ALA A 20 13.93 -11.99 -5.55
C ALA A 20 15.00 -11.38 -6.51
N LEU A 21 15.78 -10.40 -6.03
CA LEU A 21 16.91 -9.85 -6.80
C LEU A 21 17.98 -10.90 -7.06
N ARG A 22 18.34 -11.72 -6.05
CA ARG A 22 19.29 -12.84 -6.26
C ARG A 22 18.74 -13.85 -7.27
N ALA A 23 17.48 -14.23 -7.17
CA ALA A 23 16.82 -15.13 -8.10
C ALA A 23 16.80 -14.58 -9.54
N ALA A 24 16.77 -13.25 -9.70
CA ALA A 24 16.89 -12.58 -10.99
C ALA A 24 18.34 -12.43 -11.50
N GLY A 25 19.32 -13.05 -10.84
CA GLY A 25 20.73 -13.04 -11.24
C GLY A 25 21.52 -11.82 -10.79
N CYS A 26 20.99 -11.03 -9.84
CA CYS A 26 21.70 -9.87 -9.27
C CYS A 26 22.63 -10.30 -8.13
N THR A 27 23.76 -9.62 -7.99
CA THR A 27 24.58 -9.68 -6.78
C THR A 27 23.93 -8.85 -5.69
N VAL A 28 23.78 -9.40 -4.49
CA VAL A 28 23.13 -8.70 -3.36
C VAL A 28 24.01 -8.82 -2.11
N CYS A 29 24.44 -7.69 -1.59
CA CYS A 29 25.17 -7.57 -0.32
C CYS A 29 24.33 -6.85 0.74
N GLY A 30 24.80 -6.88 1.99
CA GLY A 30 24.20 -6.18 3.12
C GLY A 30 24.80 -4.79 3.36
N PRO A 31 24.26 -4.03 4.36
CA PRO A 31 24.68 -2.67 4.67
C PRO A 31 26.18 -2.48 4.94
N ALA A 32 26.82 -3.48 5.56
CA ALA A 32 28.26 -3.44 5.85
C ALA A 32 29.15 -3.31 4.59
N GLN A 33 28.61 -3.63 3.41
CA GLN A 33 29.31 -3.60 2.13
C GLN A 33 28.79 -2.50 1.20
N ALA A 34 28.07 -1.50 1.74
CA ALA A 34 27.43 -0.43 0.96
C ALA A 34 28.41 0.35 0.07
N GLY A 35 29.63 0.59 0.53
CA GLY A 35 30.66 1.32 -0.24
C GLY A 35 31.09 0.62 -1.54
N GLY A 36 30.87 -0.69 -1.68
CA GLY A 36 31.20 -1.47 -2.88
C GLY A 36 30.07 -1.56 -3.92
N ALA A 37 28.82 -1.27 -3.53
CA ALA A 37 27.67 -1.46 -4.41
C ALA A 37 27.28 -0.18 -5.17
N PRO A 38 27.03 -0.26 -6.50
CA PRO A 38 26.54 0.88 -7.27
C PRO A 38 25.08 1.23 -7.03
N LEU A 39 24.31 0.29 -6.46
CA LEU A 39 22.87 0.40 -6.21
C LEU A 39 22.59 0.18 -4.73
N LEU A 40 21.85 1.09 -4.12
CA LEU A 40 21.41 0.99 -2.74
C LEU A 40 19.89 0.90 -2.69
N LEU A 41 19.37 -0.25 -2.26
CA LEU A 41 17.92 -0.47 -2.09
C LEU A 41 17.54 -0.30 -0.63
N LEU A 42 16.79 0.75 -0.33
CA LEU A 42 16.22 1.06 0.97
C LEU A 42 14.76 0.57 1.05
N PRO A 43 14.22 0.35 2.26
CA PRO A 43 12.87 -0.18 2.42
C PRO A 43 11.77 0.83 2.05
N MET A 44 10.52 0.36 2.08
CA MET A 44 9.34 1.21 1.98
C MET A 44 9.26 2.13 3.21
N SER A 45 8.99 3.42 2.99
CA SER A 45 8.98 4.48 4.02
C SER A 45 10.35 4.72 4.66
N ALA A 46 11.41 4.75 3.83
CA ALA A 46 12.77 5.02 4.28
C ALA A 46 12.92 6.43 4.89
N ARG A 47 13.60 6.52 6.03
CA ARG A 47 13.81 7.74 6.81
C ARG A 47 15.25 8.16 6.85
N GLY A 48 15.51 9.48 6.77
CA GLY A 48 16.87 10.03 6.86
C GLY A 48 17.56 9.74 8.20
N GLU A 49 16.79 9.73 9.29
CA GLU A 49 17.28 9.36 10.62
C GLU A 49 17.84 7.92 10.66
N GLU A 50 17.17 6.99 9.99
CA GLU A 50 17.53 5.57 9.99
C GLU A 50 18.67 5.24 9.00
N PHE A 51 18.64 5.85 7.81
CA PHE A 51 19.53 5.48 6.71
C PHE A 51 20.60 6.51 6.37
N GLY A 52 20.68 7.63 7.10
CA GLY A 52 21.65 8.68 6.84
C GLY A 52 23.10 8.20 6.90
N ALA A 53 23.46 7.39 7.91
CA ALA A 53 24.80 6.83 8.02
C ALA A 53 25.15 5.93 6.82
N LEU A 54 24.19 5.20 6.28
CA LEU A 54 24.36 4.35 5.11
C LEU A 54 24.61 5.17 3.84
N LEU A 55 23.94 6.32 3.69
CA LEU A 55 24.20 7.25 2.59
C LEU A 55 25.63 7.84 2.70
N GLN A 56 26.13 8.07 3.93
CA GLN A 56 27.52 8.54 4.11
C GLN A 56 28.55 7.48 3.70
N ALA A 57 28.26 6.20 3.94
CA ALA A 57 29.13 5.08 3.55
C ALA A 57 29.04 4.72 2.06
N ALA A 58 28.02 5.17 1.35
CA ALA A 58 27.84 4.92 -0.07
C ALA A 58 28.92 5.64 -0.89
N ARG A 59 29.42 4.97 -1.94
CA ARG A 59 30.40 5.56 -2.86
C ARG A 59 29.77 6.66 -3.72
N PRO A 60 30.56 7.63 -4.22
CA PRO A 60 30.08 8.61 -5.18
C PRO A 60 29.39 7.93 -6.38
N GLY A 61 28.24 8.49 -6.82
CA GLY A 61 27.48 7.97 -7.95
C GLY A 61 26.59 6.76 -7.64
N THR A 62 26.57 6.26 -6.40
CA THR A 62 25.59 5.22 -6.00
C THR A 62 24.17 5.70 -6.24
N LEU A 63 23.40 4.93 -6.98
CA LEU A 63 21.95 5.19 -7.17
C LEU A 63 21.17 4.64 -5.98
N VAL A 64 20.46 5.52 -5.29
CA VAL A 64 19.59 5.17 -4.16
C VAL A 64 18.16 4.91 -4.67
N LEU A 65 17.65 3.73 -4.38
CA LEU A 65 16.27 3.30 -4.67
C LEU A 65 15.55 3.16 -3.33
N ALA A 66 14.57 4.01 -3.06
CA ALA A 66 13.86 4.05 -1.77
C ALA A 66 12.35 4.08 -1.98
N GLY A 67 11.58 3.49 -1.08
CA GLY A 67 10.13 3.63 -1.11
C GLY A 67 9.68 4.79 -0.20
N ARG A 68 9.00 5.78 -0.76
CA ARG A 68 8.47 6.93 -0.01
C ARG A 68 9.51 7.59 0.90
N PRO A 69 10.69 7.97 0.36
CA PRO A 69 11.72 8.62 1.14
C PRO A 69 11.20 9.93 1.74
N ASP A 70 11.53 10.21 3.00
CA ASP A 70 11.19 11.48 3.64
C ASP A 70 12.07 12.63 3.14
N ALA A 71 11.75 13.86 3.56
CA ALA A 71 12.47 15.05 3.16
C ALA A 71 13.94 15.01 3.65
N ALA A 72 14.20 14.48 4.84
CA ALA A 72 15.54 14.36 5.41
C ALA A 72 16.41 13.42 4.57
N LEU A 73 15.91 12.24 4.19
CA LEU A 73 16.64 11.29 3.34
C LEU A 73 16.95 11.89 1.96
N ARG A 74 15.99 12.61 1.36
CA ARG A 74 16.22 13.30 0.08
C ARG A 74 17.30 14.37 0.19
N ALA A 75 17.27 15.19 1.24
CA ALA A 75 18.26 16.23 1.48
C ALA A 75 19.66 15.64 1.70
N GLN A 76 19.76 14.56 2.48
CA GLN A 76 21.01 13.88 2.73
C GLN A 76 21.60 13.24 1.46
N ALA A 77 20.78 12.60 0.63
CA ALA A 77 21.20 12.05 -0.65
C ALA A 77 21.69 13.17 -1.59
N ALA A 78 20.96 14.28 -1.68
CA ALA A 78 21.33 15.44 -2.50
C ALA A 78 22.65 16.06 -2.04
N ALA A 79 22.86 16.25 -0.73
CA ALA A 79 24.12 16.78 -0.16
C ALA A 79 25.34 15.90 -0.49
N ARG A 80 25.14 14.62 -0.76
CA ARG A 80 26.16 13.66 -1.16
C ARG A 80 26.26 13.48 -2.69
N GLY A 81 25.46 14.20 -3.48
CA GLY A 81 25.39 14.02 -4.93
C GLY A 81 24.91 12.62 -5.35
N LEU A 82 24.14 11.93 -4.49
CA LEU A 82 23.61 10.61 -4.78
C LEU A 82 22.23 10.74 -5.46
N PRO A 83 22.07 10.24 -6.70
CA PRO A 83 20.74 10.17 -7.32
C PRO A 83 19.81 9.29 -6.48
N LEU A 84 18.58 9.79 -6.22
CA LEU A 84 17.59 9.08 -5.45
C LEU A 84 16.29 8.93 -6.23
N LEU A 85 15.83 7.70 -6.41
CA LEU A 85 14.56 7.36 -7.05
C LEU A 85 13.58 6.77 -6.05
N ASP A 86 12.34 7.25 -6.12
CA ASP A 86 11.23 6.70 -5.33
C ASP A 86 10.51 5.61 -6.14
N PHE A 87 10.79 4.34 -5.83
CA PHE A 87 10.13 3.24 -6.51
C PHE A 87 8.63 3.14 -6.16
N ASN A 88 8.18 3.71 -5.03
CA ASN A 88 6.76 3.74 -4.69
C ASN A 88 5.96 4.74 -5.55
N ALA A 89 6.64 5.67 -6.21
CA ALA A 89 6.00 6.57 -7.16
C ALA A 89 5.61 5.87 -8.48
N GLN A 90 6.11 4.64 -8.71
CA GLN A 90 5.79 3.88 -9.93
C GLN A 90 4.30 3.45 -9.95
N PRO A 91 3.52 3.87 -10.96
CA PRO A 91 2.09 3.57 -11.03
C PRO A 91 1.78 2.07 -11.07
N ALA A 92 2.65 1.28 -11.71
CA ALA A 92 2.53 -0.18 -11.80
C ALA A 92 2.66 -0.82 -10.41
N LEU A 93 3.68 -0.44 -9.61
CA LEU A 93 3.84 -0.95 -8.25
C LEU A 93 2.64 -0.59 -7.37
N ALA A 94 2.17 0.66 -7.46
CA ALA A 94 1.02 1.09 -6.67
C ALA A 94 -0.27 0.31 -7.01
N ARG A 95 -0.43 -0.12 -8.26
CA ARG A 95 -1.54 -0.98 -8.69
C ARG A 95 -1.36 -2.42 -8.22
N LEU A 96 -0.18 -3.00 -8.40
CA LEU A 96 0.12 -4.37 -7.99
C LEU A 96 0.08 -4.53 -6.46
N ASN A 97 0.54 -3.54 -5.71
CA ASN A 97 0.51 -3.53 -4.25
C ASN A 97 -0.92 -3.48 -3.66
N ALA A 98 -1.93 -3.09 -4.47
CA ALA A 98 -3.32 -3.18 -4.06
C ALA A 98 -3.78 -4.64 -3.87
N VAL A 99 -3.14 -5.61 -4.55
CA VAL A 99 -3.46 -7.05 -4.42
C VAL A 99 -3.18 -7.55 -3.00
N PRO A 100 -1.95 -7.56 -2.49
CA PRO A 100 -1.68 -8.02 -1.13
C PRO A 100 -2.33 -7.10 -0.06
N THR A 101 -2.62 -5.83 -0.37
CA THR A 101 -3.41 -4.96 0.52
C THR A 101 -4.84 -5.48 0.68
N ALA A 102 -5.49 -5.83 -0.41
CA ALA A 102 -6.84 -6.36 -0.40
C ALA A 102 -6.91 -7.71 0.32
N GLU A 103 -5.96 -8.61 0.06
CA GLU A 103 -5.90 -9.91 0.72
C GLU A 103 -5.65 -9.79 2.23
N GLY A 104 -4.78 -8.86 2.64
CA GLY A 104 -4.60 -8.53 4.05
C GLY A 104 -5.87 -7.94 4.68
N CYS A 105 -6.64 -7.13 3.95
CA CYS A 105 -7.95 -6.65 4.40
C CYS A 105 -8.95 -7.81 4.59
N LEU A 106 -9.03 -8.75 3.65
CA LEU A 106 -9.87 -9.93 3.77
C LEU A 106 -9.47 -10.79 4.98
N SER A 107 -8.18 -10.96 5.21
CA SER A 107 -7.68 -11.66 6.40
C SER A 107 -8.16 -11.00 7.70
N LEU A 108 -8.14 -9.67 7.78
CA LEU A 108 -8.67 -8.95 8.94
C LEU A 108 -10.19 -9.12 9.07
N LEU A 109 -10.94 -9.02 7.97
CA LEU A 109 -12.39 -9.22 7.97
C LEU A 109 -12.77 -10.60 8.47
N LEU A 110 -12.09 -11.66 8.01
CA LEU A 110 -12.35 -13.05 8.43
C LEU A 110 -11.96 -13.30 9.90
N ARG A 111 -10.94 -12.61 10.43
CA ARG A 111 -10.51 -12.75 11.82
C ARG A 111 -11.34 -11.94 12.81
N TRP A 112 -11.97 -10.86 12.34
CA TRP A 112 -12.67 -9.92 13.21
C TRP A 112 -14.17 -10.13 13.26
N ARG A 113 -14.69 -10.90 12.33
CA ARG A 113 -16.10 -11.26 12.23
C ARG A 113 -16.26 -12.77 12.42
N ASP A 114 -17.40 -13.17 12.88
CA ASP A 114 -17.81 -14.57 13.05
C ASP A 114 -18.58 -15.13 11.85
N ARG A 115 -18.62 -14.36 10.74
CA ARG A 115 -19.37 -14.66 9.52
C ARG A 115 -18.45 -14.79 8.32
N THR A 116 -18.89 -15.55 7.33
CA THR A 116 -18.25 -15.63 6.02
C THR A 116 -18.36 -14.31 5.26
N ILE A 117 -17.58 -14.15 4.19
CA ILE A 117 -17.74 -13.04 3.26
C ILE A 117 -18.99 -13.24 2.39
N TRP A 118 -19.31 -14.49 2.08
CA TRP A 118 -20.48 -14.86 1.27
C TRP A 118 -21.78 -14.31 1.87
N GLU A 119 -22.58 -13.65 1.03
CA GLU A 119 -23.85 -12.96 1.38
C GLU A 119 -23.75 -11.90 2.50
N SER A 120 -22.56 -11.57 2.95
CA SER A 120 -22.36 -10.48 3.92
C SER A 120 -22.34 -9.11 3.24
N PRO A 121 -23.01 -8.09 3.82
CA PRO A 121 -23.02 -6.74 3.28
C PRO A 121 -21.74 -5.96 3.64
N PHE A 122 -21.07 -5.44 2.64
CA PHE A 122 -19.84 -4.62 2.77
C PHE A 122 -20.03 -3.24 2.15
N LEU A 123 -19.50 -2.23 2.83
CA LEU A 123 -19.37 -0.88 2.28
C LEU A 123 -17.89 -0.58 2.01
N VAL A 124 -17.54 -0.32 0.75
CA VAL A 124 -16.19 0.14 0.37
C VAL A 124 -16.25 1.63 0.06
N LEU A 125 -15.55 2.44 0.87
CA LEU A 125 -15.44 3.88 0.68
C LEU A 125 -14.25 4.20 -0.20
N GLY A 126 -14.52 4.83 -1.35
CA GLY A 126 -13.56 5.09 -2.42
C GLY A 126 -13.44 3.95 -3.42
N TYR A 127 -13.20 4.33 -4.69
CA TYR A 127 -13.04 3.38 -5.80
C TYR A 127 -11.78 3.71 -6.61
N GLY A 128 -10.69 3.96 -5.87
CA GLY A 128 -9.34 4.03 -6.41
C GLY A 128 -8.73 2.63 -6.57
N ARG A 129 -7.42 2.55 -6.79
CA ARG A 129 -6.69 1.27 -6.98
C ARG A 129 -6.98 0.23 -5.91
N VAL A 130 -6.88 0.62 -4.64
CA VAL A 130 -7.15 -0.28 -3.50
C VAL A 130 -8.64 -0.61 -3.41
N GLY A 131 -9.52 0.39 -3.48
CA GLY A 131 -10.97 0.19 -3.40
C GLY A 131 -11.51 -0.75 -4.48
N GLN A 132 -11.04 -0.62 -5.73
CA GLN A 132 -11.39 -1.52 -6.83
C GLN A 132 -10.96 -2.97 -6.53
N THR A 133 -9.74 -3.14 -6.05
CA THR A 133 -9.19 -4.48 -5.76
C THR A 133 -9.92 -5.14 -4.59
N VAL A 134 -10.20 -4.40 -3.52
CA VAL A 134 -10.97 -4.91 -2.36
C VAL A 134 -12.39 -5.27 -2.76
N ALA A 135 -13.10 -4.35 -3.43
CA ALA A 135 -14.48 -4.57 -3.85
C ALA A 135 -14.60 -5.79 -4.77
N GLY A 136 -13.70 -5.92 -5.75
CA GLY A 136 -13.70 -7.07 -6.66
C GLY A 136 -13.43 -8.40 -5.95
N ARG A 137 -12.51 -8.43 -4.97
CA ARG A 137 -12.25 -9.67 -4.21
C ARG A 137 -13.40 -10.05 -3.28
N LEU A 138 -14.01 -9.06 -2.60
CA LEU A 138 -15.19 -9.31 -1.77
C LEU A 138 -16.35 -9.85 -2.62
N ALA A 139 -16.61 -9.23 -3.79
CA ALA A 139 -17.65 -9.67 -4.70
C ALA A 139 -17.37 -11.09 -5.26
N ALA A 140 -16.12 -11.40 -5.61
CA ALA A 140 -15.73 -12.73 -6.08
C ALA A 140 -15.93 -13.83 -5.03
N LEU A 141 -15.90 -13.48 -3.75
CA LEU A 141 -16.21 -14.38 -2.63
C LEU A 141 -17.72 -14.38 -2.27
N GLY A 142 -18.57 -13.78 -3.10
CA GLY A 142 -20.02 -13.74 -2.89
C GLY A 142 -20.49 -12.67 -1.91
N GLY A 143 -19.64 -11.71 -1.54
CA GLY A 143 -20.02 -10.59 -0.68
C GLY A 143 -20.95 -9.59 -1.38
N LEU A 144 -21.90 -9.03 -0.66
CA LEU A 144 -22.82 -8.00 -1.14
C LEU A 144 -22.17 -6.62 -1.04
N VAL A 145 -21.43 -6.24 -2.07
CA VAL A 145 -20.58 -5.04 -2.03
C VAL A 145 -21.33 -3.80 -2.52
N THR A 146 -21.37 -2.78 -1.67
CA THR A 146 -21.75 -1.41 -2.04
C THR A 146 -20.50 -0.52 -2.02
N VAL A 147 -20.27 0.21 -3.09
CA VAL A 147 -19.18 1.20 -3.20
C VAL A 147 -19.75 2.59 -2.99
N ALA A 148 -19.23 3.33 -2.01
CA ALA A 148 -19.51 4.75 -1.86
C ALA A 148 -18.36 5.58 -2.42
N ALA A 149 -18.62 6.39 -3.46
CA ALA A 149 -17.58 7.20 -4.09
C ALA A 149 -18.10 8.58 -4.52
N ARG A 150 -17.19 9.58 -4.45
CA ARG A 150 -17.51 10.97 -4.80
C ARG A 150 -17.78 11.13 -6.30
N SER A 151 -16.92 10.57 -7.14
CA SER A 151 -16.99 10.71 -8.59
C SER A 151 -18.08 9.84 -9.21
N ALA A 152 -18.90 10.42 -10.09
CA ALA A 152 -19.89 9.67 -10.89
C ALA A 152 -19.23 8.60 -11.75
N ALA A 153 -18.05 8.89 -12.32
CA ALA A 153 -17.28 7.91 -13.11
C ALA A 153 -16.85 6.70 -12.27
N GLN A 154 -16.39 6.92 -11.03
CA GLN A 154 -16.05 5.82 -10.12
C GLN A 154 -17.27 4.97 -9.77
N ARG A 155 -18.43 5.59 -9.52
CA ARG A 155 -19.68 4.87 -9.25
C ARG A 155 -20.15 4.07 -10.47
N ALA A 156 -20.03 4.63 -11.67
CA ALA A 156 -20.34 3.91 -12.91
C ALA A 156 -19.39 2.71 -13.09
N ALA A 157 -18.09 2.89 -12.90
CA ALA A 157 -17.11 1.80 -12.98
C ALA A 157 -17.39 0.69 -11.95
N ALA A 158 -17.77 1.04 -10.72
CA ALA A 158 -18.16 0.06 -9.71
C ALA A 158 -19.40 -0.75 -10.13
N ARG A 159 -20.41 -0.10 -10.74
CA ARG A 159 -21.60 -0.77 -11.26
C ARG A 159 -21.26 -1.72 -12.42
N CYS A 160 -20.41 -1.30 -13.34
CA CYS A 160 -19.93 -2.17 -14.43
C CYS A 160 -19.16 -3.39 -13.90
N ALA A 161 -18.53 -3.27 -12.72
CA ALA A 161 -17.84 -4.38 -12.05
C ALA A 161 -18.79 -5.24 -11.16
N GLY A 162 -20.11 -5.07 -11.25
CA GLY A 162 -21.10 -5.86 -10.52
C GLY A 162 -21.38 -5.42 -9.08
N CYS A 163 -20.81 -4.30 -8.62
CA CYS A 163 -21.07 -3.76 -7.29
C CYS A 163 -22.28 -2.81 -7.30
N ARG A 164 -22.99 -2.70 -6.18
CA ARG A 164 -23.86 -1.54 -5.94
C ARG A 164 -23.01 -0.30 -5.76
N ALA A 165 -23.51 0.88 -6.11
CA ALA A 165 -22.77 2.13 -5.97
C ALA A 165 -23.66 3.29 -5.55
N ALA A 166 -23.15 4.13 -4.64
CA ALA A 166 -23.85 5.30 -4.12
C ALA A 166 -22.87 6.49 -3.95
N PRO A 167 -23.37 7.73 -3.85
CA PRO A 167 -22.54 8.86 -3.49
C PRO A 167 -22.14 8.80 -1.99
N LEU A 168 -21.03 9.45 -1.63
CA LEU A 168 -20.59 9.55 -0.23
C LEU A 168 -21.62 10.28 0.66
N THR A 169 -22.45 11.14 0.07
CA THR A 169 -23.53 11.84 0.80
C THR A 169 -24.67 10.93 1.27
N ALA A 170 -24.65 9.64 0.92
CA ALA A 170 -25.66 8.67 1.32
C ALA A 170 -25.16 7.72 2.44
N LEU A 171 -24.07 8.04 3.11
CA LEU A 171 -23.48 7.17 4.14
C LEU A 171 -24.44 6.89 5.30
N ASP A 172 -25.26 7.87 5.69
CA ASP A 172 -26.29 7.76 6.71
C ASP A 172 -27.30 6.63 6.44
N ARG A 173 -27.58 6.35 5.16
CA ARG A 173 -28.51 5.30 4.70
C ARG A 173 -27.82 3.96 4.45
N LEU A 174 -26.52 3.97 4.19
CA LEU A 174 -25.77 2.78 3.84
C LEU A 174 -25.19 2.07 5.07
N LEU A 175 -24.66 2.83 6.03
CA LEU A 175 -23.97 2.30 7.20
C LEU A 175 -24.82 1.43 8.11
N PRO A 176 -26.15 1.70 8.33
CA PRO A 176 -26.97 0.84 9.18
C PRO A 176 -27.11 -0.60 8.68
N GLY A 177 -26.85 -0.85 7.40
CA GLY A 177 -27.07 -2.16 6.77
C GLY A 177 -25.80 -2.95 6.47
N VAL A 178 -24.65 -2.63 7.08
CA VAL A 178 -23.38 -3.29 6.73
C VAL A 178 -22.74 -4.03 7.90
N ASP A 179 -22.12 -5.15 7.60
CA ASP A 179 -21.30 -5.90 8.55
C ASP A 179 -19.89 -5.32 8.68
N ALA A 180 -19.41 -4.67 7.63
CA ALA A 180 -18.12 -4.00 7.67
C ALA A 180 -18.03 -2.84 6.67
N ALA A 181 -17.33 -1.78 7.09
CA ALA A 181 -16.92 -0.67 6.24
C ALA A 181 -15.40 -0.73 6.00
N VAL A 182 -14.99 -0.66 4.72
CA VAL A 182 -13.58 -0.62 4.32
C VAL A 182 -13.30 0.74 3.71
N ASN A 183 -12.55 1.58 4.44
CA ASN A 183 -12.17 2.91 3.94
C ASN A 183 -10.88 2.84 3.12
N THR A 184 -10.87 3.51 1.97
CA THR A 184 -9.68 3.70 1.12
C THR A 184 -9.41 5.18 0.80
N ILE A 185 -10.15 6.09 1.41
CA ILE A 185 -10.07 7.55 1.17
C ILE A 185 -9.16 8.18 2.23
N PRO A 186 -8.05 8.84 1.84
CA PRO A 186 -7.13 9.48 2.78
C PRO A 186 -7.62 10.89 3.19
N ALA A 187 -8.88 11.00 3.57
CA ALA A 187 -9.52 12.23 4.07
C ALA A 187 -10.62 11.84 5.06
N PRO A 188 -10.99 12.68 6.01
CA PRO A 188 -12.04 12.40 6.99
C PRO A 188 -13.37 12.06 6.29
N VAL A 189 -13.86 10.82 6.46
CA VAL A 189 -15.12 10.31 5.86
C VAL A 189 -15.97 9.51 6.83
N LEU A 190 -15.39 8.99 7.92
CA LEU A 190 -16.09 8.29 8.98
C LEU A 190 -15.87 9.04 10.31
N GLY A 191 -16.64 10.10 10.51
CA GLY A 191 -16.70 10.87 11.74
C GLY A 191 -17.73 10.33 12.73
N ALA A 192 -18.04 11.10 13.76
CA ALA A 192 -18.96 10.70 14.82
C ALA A 192 -20.36 10.33 14.30
N ALA A 193 -20.90 11.09 13.37
CA ALA A 193 -22.23 10.84 12.81
C ALA A 193 -22.27 9.54 12.03
N GLU A 194 -21.28 9.29 11.16
CA GLU A 194 -21.19 8.08 10.35
C GLU A 194 -20.94 6.83 11.23
N LEU A 195 -20.03 6.94 12.21
CA LEU A 195 -19.71 5.83 13.10
C LEU A 195 -20.90 5.43 13.99
N ALA A 196 -21.72 6.39 14.40
CA ALA A 196 -22.95 6.12 15.17
C ALA A 196 -24.03 5.41 14.38
N CYS A 197 -23.98 5.44 13.03
CA CYS A 197 -24.91 4.71 12.15
C CYS A 197 -24.55 3.23 11.98
N LEU A 198 -23.36 2.79 12.40
CA LEU A 198 -22.95 1.39 12.25
C LEU A 198 -23.73 0.48 13.19
N PRO A 199 -24.20 -0.71 12.74
CA PRO A 199 -24.85 -1.65 13.60
C PRO A 199 -23.87 -2.26 14.62
N PRO A 200 -24.38 -2.75 15.77
CA PRO A 200 -23.55 -3.47 16.75
C PRO A 200 -22.77 -4.63 16.09
N GLY A 201 -21.49 -4.73 16.41
CA GLY A 201 -20.61 -5.75 15.87
C GLY A 201 -20.03 -5.45 14.48
N ALA A 202 -20.47 -4.38 13.80
CA ALA A 202 -19.85 -3.96 12.56
C ALA A 202 -18.39 -3.53 12.81
N VAL A 203 -17.53 -3.78 11.80
CA VAL A 203 -16.09 -3.45 11.88
C VAL A 203 -15.69 -2.43 10.83
N VAL A 204 -14.69 -1.61 11.15
CA VAL A 204 -14.11 -0.62 10.23
C VAL A 204 -12.65 -0.97 9.97
N ILE A 205 -12.30 -1.18 8.70
CA ILE A 205 -10.90 -1.36 8.27
C ILE A 205 -10.53 -0.16 7.40
N ASP A 206 -9.62 0.66 7.90
CA ASP A 206 -9.12 1.82 7.17
C ASP A 206 -7.80 1.46 6.49
N LEU A 207 -7.80 1.43 5.15
CA LEU A 207 -6.66 1.12 4.28
C LEU A 207 -5.98 2.38 3.74
N ALA A 208 -6.50 3.55 4.07
CA ALA A 208 -5.93 4.80 3.61
C ALA A 208 -4.56 5.05 4.25
N SER A 209 -3.79 5.94 3.63
CA SER A 209 -2.53 6.41 4.24
C SER A 209 -2.82 7.15 5.54
N ALA A 210 -1.92 7.03 6.52
CA ALA A 210 -2.04 7.77 7.77
C ALA A 210 -2.25 9.29 7.52
N PRO A 211 -3.12 9.93 8.29
CA PRO A 211 -3.81 9.45 9.50
C PRO A 211 -5.04 8.57 9.25
N GLY A 212 -5.41 8.29 8.00
CA GLY A 212 -6.64 7.62 7.62
C GLY A 212 -7.81 8.57 7.40
N GLY A 213 -9.00 8.02 7.23
CA GLY A 213 -10.25 8.77 7.07
C GLY A 213 -11.30 8.46 8.15
N THR A 214 -10.90 7.69 9.17
CA THR A 214 -11.76 7.27 10.28
C THR A 214 -11.37 8.01 11.56
N ASP A 215 -12.34 8.51 12.30
CA ASP A 215 -12.14 9.01 13.67
C ASP A 215 -12.03 7.83 14.65
N PHE A 216 -10.80 7.38 14.87
CA PHE A 216 -10.52 6.22 15.74
C PHE A 216 -10.83 6.49 17.22
N ALA A 217 -10.75 7.75 17.68
CA ALA A 217 -11.08 8.11 19.05
C ALA A 217 -12.58 7.95 19.29
N THR A 218 -13.40 8.49 18.39
CA THR A 218 -14.85 8.33 18.43
C THR A 218 -15.28 6.88 18.20
N ALA A 219 -14.65 6.16 17.27
CA ALA A 219 -14.93 4.72 17.07
C ALA A 219 -14.74 3.94 18.37
N LYS A 220 -13.64 4.19 19.09
CA LYS A 220 -13.36 3.57 20.40
C LYS A 220 -14.42 3.94 21.45
N ALA A 221 -14.82 5.20 21.53
CA ALA A 221 -15.84 5.68 22.48
C ALA A 221 -17.22 5.05 22.21
N LEU A 222 -17.55 4.79 20.93
CA LEU A 222 -18.80 4.15 20.51
C LEU A 222 -18.73 2.61 20.55
N GLY A 223 -17.60 2.02 20.93
CA GLY A 223 -17.42 0.55 20.94
C GLY A 223 -17.31 -0.05 19.54
N VAL A 224 -17.08 0.75 18.50
CA VAL A 224 -16.86 0.28 17.13
C VAL A 224 -15.45 -0.24 16.98
N ARG A 225 -15.30 -1.47 16.53
CA ARG A 225 -14.00 -2.07 16.25
C ARG A 225 -13.42 -1.50 14.96
N ALA A 226 -12.45 -0.58 15.07
CA ALA A 226 -11.83 0.09 13.94
C ALA A 226 -10.30 -0.02 13.97
N VAL A 227 -9.66 -0.09 12.81
CA VAL A 227 -8.20 -0.10 12.68
C VAL A 227 -7.71 0.64 11.44
N LEU A 228 -6.64 1.41 11.60
CA LEU A 228 -5.82 1.87 10.48
C LEU A 228 -4.86 0.74 10.08
N ALA A 229 -5.18 0.07 8.98
CA ALA A 229 -4.48 -1.14 8.54
C ALA A 229 -3.36 -0.81 7.54
N GLY A 230 -2.40 0.00 7.99
CA GLY A 230 -1.22 0.32 7.18
C GLY A 230 -0.27 -0.87 7.01
N GLY A 231 0.49 -0.88 5.90
CA GLY A 231 1.58 -1.82 5.67
C GLY A 231 1.16 -3.29 5.45
N LEU A 232 -0.10 -3.56 5.15
CA LEU A 232 -0.62 -4.92 4.92
C LEU A 232 0.22 -5.76 3.94
N PRO A 233 0.71 -5.24 2.79
CA PRO A 233 1.53 -6.04 1.89
C PRO A 233 2.75 -6.69 2.56
N GLY A 234 3.48 -5.92 3.38
CA GLY A 234 4.65 -6.44 4.09
C GLY A 234 4.30 -7.36 5.28
N ARG A 235 3.10 -7.20 5.86
CA ARG A 235 2.64 -7.98 7.02
C ARG A 235 1.96 -9.29 6.64
N CYS A 236 1.20 -9.29 5.55
CA CYS A 236 0.37 -10.44 5.15
C CYS A 236 0.98 -11.25 4.01
N ALA A 237 1.72 -10.61 3.09
CA ALA A 237 2.31 -11.26 1.93
C ALA A 237 3.71 -10.68 1.61
N PRO A 238 4.67 -10.79 2.55
CA PRO A 238 6.00 -10.18 2.37
C PRO A 238 6.74 -10.73 1.15
N ALA A 239 6.60 -12.01 0.83
CA ALA A 239 7.22 -12.62 -0.34
C ALA A 239 6.74 -11.96 -1.65
N THR A 240 5.43 -11.83 -1.83
CA THR A 240 4.83 -11.15 -2.98
C THR A 240 5.24 -9.68 -3.01
N ALA A 241 5.09 -8.97 -1.90
CA ALA A 241 5.40 -7.54 -1.83
C ALA A 241 6.90 -7.26 -2.11
N GLY A 242 7.80 -8.11 -1.65
CA GLY A 242 9.23 -8.01 -1.94
C GLY A 242 9.55 -8.31 -3.41
N ALA A 243 8.95 -9.34 -4.00
CA ALA A 243 9.11 -9.64 -5.43
C ALA A 243 8.62 -8.47 -6.31
N LEU A 244 7.51 -7.82 -5.96
CA LEU A 244 7.02 -6.64 -6.66
C LEU A 244 7.99 -5.45 -6.57
N ILE A 245 8.65 -5.24 -5.44
CA ILE A 245 9.70 -4.23 -5.30
C ILE A 245 10.87 -4.58 -6.22
N ALA A 246 11.38 -5.81 -6.17
CA ALA A 246 12.49 -6.26 -7.01
C ALA A 246 12.18 -6.08 -8.51
N GLN A 247 11.01 -6.52 -8.95
CA GLN A 247 10.54 -6.33 -10.32
C GLN A 247 10.49 -4.85 -10.72
N THR A 248 9.99 -4.00 -9.83
CA THR A 248 9.85 -2.56 -10.08
C THR A 248 11.21 -1.90 -10.22
N VAL A 249 12.14 -2.14 -9.29
CA VAL A 249 13.46 -1.51 -9.35
C VAL A 249 14.27 -1.99 -10.55
N LEU A 250 14.16 -3.26 -10.94
CA LEU A 250 14.78 -3.78 -12.16
C LEU A 250 14.18 -3.14 -13.42
N GLY A 251 12.86 -2.92 -13.44
CA GLY A 251 12.20 -2.19 -14.53
C GLY A 251 12.72 -0.76 -14.67
N MET A 252 12.79 -0.03 -13.55
CA MET A 252 13.32 1.35 -13.52
C MET A 252 14.78 1.44 -14.02
N LEU A 253 15.62 0.46 -13.68
CA LEU A 253 17.02 0.43 -14.14
C LEU A 253 17.10 0.18 -15.65
N ARG A 254 16.33 -0.76 -16.17
CA ARG A 254 16.27 -1.04 -17.62
C ARG A 254 15.76 0.16 -18.42
N GLU A 255 14.76 0.86 -17.92
CA GLU A 255 14.24 2.08 -18.56
C GLU A 255 15.28 3.21 -18.61
N ARG A 256 16.14 3.32 -17.58
CA ARG A 256 17.24 4.30 -17.56
C ARG A 256 18.39 3.96 -18.51
N GLU A 257 18.63 2.69 -18.78
CA GLU A 257 19.68 2.20 -19.67
C GLU A 257 19.20 2.14 -21.15
N ALA A 258 17.89 2.16 -21.36
CA ALA A 258 17.31 2.15 -22.70
C ALA A 258 17.68 3.46 -23.43
N PRO A 259 18.07 3.41 -24.72
CA PRO A 259 18.25 4.63 -25.50
C PRO A 259 16.93 5.43 -25.55
N PRO A 260 17.00 6.77 -25.63
CA PRO A 260 15.81 7.58 -25.77
C PRO A 260 14.98 7.06 -26.96
N LYS A 261 13.70 6.80 -26.71
CA LYS A 261 12.78 6.46 -27.79
C LYS A 261 12.75 7.65 -28.77
N GLU A 262 13.14 7.41 -30.00
CA GLU A 262 12.90 8.37 -31.07
C GLU A 262 11.40 8.66 -31.09
N ALA A 263 11.06 9.97 -31.03
CA ALA A 263 9.70 10.48 -30.99
C ALA A 263 9.02 10.37 -32.34
#